data_1a79873d1780a9402f9c7b88a041d70a
#
_entry.id   1a79873d1780a9402f9c7b88a041d70a
#
_cell.length_a   1.000
_cell.length_b   1.000
_cell.length_c   1.000
_cell.angle_alpha   90.00
_cell.angle_beta   90.00
_cell.angle_gamma   90.00
#
_symmetry.space_group_name_H-M   'P 1'
#
loop_
_entity.id
_entity.type
_entity.pdbx_description
1 polymer ?
#
loop_
_entity_poly.entity_id
_entity_poly.type
_entity_poly.pdbx_seq_one_letter_code
_entity_poly.pdbx_strand_id
1 'polypeptide(L)'
;MSKNAVSRAYADVAVGEELPELRVPLTRTMIVATALASRDYQDVHHDPSLAVERGSKDVFMNILTTNGLVDRYVTCWAGPAAVVKAIKIRLGAPNYPGDTMVLTGTVTEKRDGGRVEIKVRGVNAIGPHVTGTVVVQLPVVQLEGSGA
;
A
#
# COMPACT_ATOMS: atom_id res chain seq x y z
N MET A 1 7.49 -23.93 -3.15
CA MET A 1 8.88 -23.43 -3.26
C MET A 1 8.80 -21.91 -3.39
N SER A 2 9.18 -21.19 -2.35
CA SER A 2 9.28 -19.73 -2.40
C SER A 2 10.38 -19.37 -3.39
N LYS A 3 10.03 -18.72 -4.50
CA LYS A 3 11.03 -18.02 -5.32
C LYS A 3 11.65 -16.99 -4.39
N ASN A 4 12.96 -17.04 -4.18
CA ASN A 4 13.68 -16.01 -3.42
C ASN A 4 13.25 -14.66 -3.99
N ALA A 5 12.55 -13.88 -3.19
CA ALA A 5 12.13 -12.55 -3.61
C ALA A 5 13.40 -11.72 -3.79
N VAL A 6 13.68 -11.36 -5.03
CA VAL A 6 14.84 -10.54 -5.39
C VAL A 6 14.46 -9.08 -5.15
N SER A 7 15.28 -8.36 -4.40
CA SER A 7 15.12 -6.93 -4.23
C SER A 7 15.50 -6.17 -5.49
N ARG A 8 14.75 -5.12 -5.79
CA ARG A 8 15.09 -4.22 -6.87
C ARG A 8 16.29 -3.36 -6.48
N ALA A 9 17.23 -3.20 -7.40
CA ALA A 9 18.31 -2.24 -7.22
C ALA A 9 17.86 -0.83 -7.63
N TYR A 10 18.36 0.18 -6.96
CA TYR A 10 18.05 1.57 -7.28
C TYR A 10 18.37 1.93 -8.75
N ALA A 11 19.46 1.35 -9.30
CA ALA A 11 19.87 1.58 -10.68
C ALA A 11 18.84 1.08 -11.72
N ASP A 12 18.06 0.04 -11.38
CA ASP A 12 17.12 -0.60 -12.29
C ASP A 12 15.73 0.07 -12.32
N VAL A 13 15.55 1.11 -11.52
CA VAL A 13 14.26 1.83 -11.42
C VAL A 13 14.35 3.12 -12.23
N ALA A 14 13.29 3.39 -13.01
CA ALA A 14 13.17 4.62 -13.79
C ALA A 14 12.02 5.49 -13.29
N VAL A 15 12.17 6.82 -13.36
CA VAL A 15 11.07 7.77 -13.20
C VAL A 15 10.04 7.54 -14.30
N GLY A 16 8.77 7.48 -13.94
CA GLY A 16 7.67 7.12 -14.85
C GLY A 16 7.37 5.63 -14.92
N GLU A 17 8.17 4.78 -14.27
CA GLU A 17 7.87 3.35 -14.18
C GLU A 17 6.57 3.13 -13.42
N GLU A 18 5.68 2.30 -13.99
CA GLU A 18 4.44 1.89 -13.34
C GLU A 18 4.64 0.58 -12.58
N LEU A 19 4.15 0.53 -11.34
CA LEU A 19 4.14 -0.68 -10.55
C LEU A 19 3.00 -1.60 -11.05
N PRO A 20 3.19 -2.93 -10.99
CA PRO A 20 2.10 -3.87 -11.29
C PRO A 20 0.86 -3.59 -10.44
N GLU A 21 -0.32 -3.64 -11.06
CA GLU A 21 -1.60 -3.47 -10.36
C GLU A 21 -1.78 -4.55 -9.28
N LEU A 22 -2.27 -4.15 -8.10
CA LEU A 22 -2.69 -5.06 -7.04
C LEU A 22 -4.20 -4.96 -6.82
N ARG A 23 -4.90 -6.06 -7.05
CA ARG A 23 -6.33 -6.19 -6.78
C ARG A 23 -6.55 -6.81 -5.41
N VAL A 24 -7.29 -6.11 -4.56
CA VAL A 24 -7.59 -6.54 -3.19
C VAL A 24 -9.10 -6.76 -3.05
N PRO A 25 -9.57 -8.01 -3.04
CA PRO A 25 -10.96 -8.32 -2.72
C PRO A 25 -11.27 -7.88 -1.28
N LEU A 26 -12.31 -7.08 -1.12
CA LEU A 26 -12.73 -6.55 0.17
C LEU A 26 -13.74 -7.50 0.81
N THR A 27 -13.24 -8.45 1.60
CA THR A 27 -14.14 -9.34 2.36
C THR A 27 -14.49 -8.73 3.72
N ARG A 28 -15.68 -9.03 4.23
CA ARG A 28 -16.09 -8.65 5.59
C ARG A 28 -15.11 -9.17 6.63
N THR A 29 -14.70 -10.43 6.49
CA THR A 29 -13.70 -11.06 7.38
C THR A 29 -12.40 -10.27 7.43
N MET A 30 -11.87 -9.85 6.27
CA MET A 30 -10.64 -9.07 6.21
C MET A 30 -10.82 -7.71 6.90
N ILE A 31 -11.91 -6.99 6.62
CA ILE A 31 -12.18 -5.67 7.21
C ILE A 31 -12.25 -5.77 8.73
N VAL A 32 -13.03 -6.72 9.26
CA VAL A 32 -13.17 -6.94 10.71
C VAL A 32 -11.86 -7.42 11.33
N ALA A 33 -11.23 -8.43 10.75
CA ALA A 33 -10.00 -9.01 11.30
C ALA A 33 -8.85 -8.00 11.35
N THR A 34 -8.68 -7.18 10.32
CA THR A 34 -7.60 -6.19 10.29
C THR A 34 -7.87 -4.99 11.18
N ALA A 35 -9.12 -4.62 11.41
CA ALA A 35 -9.48 -3.62 12.41
C ALA A 35 -9.09 -4.12 13.81
N LEU A 36 -9.47 -5.34 14.18
CA LEU A 36 -9.12 -5.94 15.48
C LEU A 36 -7.61 -6.14 15.62
N ALA A 37 -6.93 -6.61 14.58
CA ALA A 37 -5.48 -6.81 14.58
C ALA A 37 -4.69 -5.50 14.78
N SER A 38 -5.20 -4.39 14.27
CA SER A 38 -4.64 -3.05 14.45
C SER A 38 -5.12 -2.36 15.73
N ARG A 39 -5.90 -3.04 16.58
CA ARG A 39 -6.51 -2.52 17.82
C ARG A 39 -7.40 -1.31 17.61
N ASP A 40 -8.02 -1.23 16.46
CA ASP A 40 -9.05 -0.24 16.17
C ASP A 40 -10.42 -0.86 16.48
N TYR A 41 -10.90 -0.62 17.69
CA TYR A 41 -12.13 -1.20 18.21
C TYR A 41 -13.37 -0.34 17.95
N GLN A 42 -13.27 0.64 17.05
CA GLN A 42 -14.46 1.38 16.65
C GLN A 42 -15.49 0.45 16.01
N ASP A 43 -16.73 0.56 16.47
CA ASP A 43 -17.84 -0.30 16.07
C ASP A 43 -18.15 -0.25 14.56
N VAL A 44 -17.91 0.87 13.90
CA VAL A 44 -18.08 1.03 12.44
C VAL A 44 -17.18 0.11 11.60
N HIS A 45 -16.17 -0.51 12.20
CA HIS A 45 -15.24 -1.41 11.51
C HIS A 45 -15.53 -2.89 11.75
N HIS A 46 -16.43 -3.23 12.71
CA HIS A 46 -16.70 -4.62 13.06
C HIS A 46 -18.15 -4.97 13.34
N ASP A 47 -19.01 -4.01 13.66
CA ASP A 47 -20.43 -4.25 13.93
C ASP A 47 -21.32 -3.58 12.86
N PRO A 48 -21.97 -4.37 11.97
CA PRO A 48 -22.79 -3.81 10.91
C PRO A 48 -23.99 -2.98 11.42
N SER A 49 -24.60 -3.39 12.53
CA SER A 49 -25.77 -2.70 13.10
C SER A 49 -25.38 -1.32 13.62
N LEU A 50 -24.29 -1.27 14.36
CA LEU A 50 -23.75 -0.01 14.89
C LEU A 50 -23.20 0.89 13.78
N ALA A 51 -22.58 0.31 12.74
CA ALA A 51 -22.16 1.06 11.58
C ALA A 51 -23.33 1.78 10.88
N VAL A 52 -24.45 1.08 10.70
CA VAL A 52 -25.67 1.65 10.13
C VAL A 52 -26.28 2.72 11.04
N GLU A 53 -26.33 2.49 12.34
CA GLU A 53 -26.82 3.49 13.33
C GLU A 53 -25.99 4.78 13.26
N ARG A 54 -24.69 4.69 13.00
CA ARG A 54 -23.78 5.83 12.82
C ARG A 54 -23.82 6.45 11.43
N GLY A 55 -24.73 5.99 10.56
CA GLY A 55 -24.96 6.55 9.21
C GLY A 55 -24.08 5.96 8.11
N SER A 56 -23.34 4.88 8.36
CA SER A 56 -22.62 4.15 7.33
C SER A 56 -23.52 3.12 6.65
N LYS A 57 -23.21 2.78 5.41
CA LYS A 57 -23.92 1.71 4.67
C LYS A 57 -23.71 0.32 5.30
N ASP A 58 -22.50 0.07 5.79
CA ASP A 58 -22.04 -1.20 6.35
C ASP A 58 -20.74 -0.94 7.14
N VAL A 59 -20.13 -1.97 7.70
CA VAL A 59 -18.76 -1.85 8.19
C VAL A 59 -17.83 -1.48 7.05
N PHE A 60 -16.80 -0.71 7.34
CA PHE A 60 -15.80 -0.29 6.36
C PHE A 60 -14.37 -0.41 6.90
N MET A 61 -13.42 -0.51 5.98
CA MET A 61 -12.00 -0.65 6.29
C MET A 61 -11.46 0.55 7.06
N ASN A 62 -10.69 0.30 8.12
CA ASN A 62 -10.02 1.36 8.86
C ASN A 62 -8.75 1.86 8.15
N ILE A 63 -8.29 3.05 8.54
CA ILE A 63 -7.10 3.69 7.93
C ILE A 63 -5.82 2.88 8.14
N LEU A 64 -5.67 2.19 9.27
CA LEU A 64 -4.49 1.38 9.57
C LEU A 64 -4.35 0.22 8.59
N THR A 65 -5.45 -0.43 8.24
CA THR A 65 -5.48 -1.47 7.20
C THR A 65 -5.10 -0.91 5.84
N THR A 66 -5.68 0.23 5.46
CA THR A 66 -5.35 0.88 4.19
C THR A 66 -3.87 1.23 4.11
N ASN A 67 -3.31 1.79 5.19
CA ASN A 67 -1.88 2.12 5.27
C ASN A 67 -1.02 0.87 5.12
N GLY A 68 -1.37 -0.24 5.78
CA GLY A 68 -0.67 -1.52 5.66
C GLY A 68 -0.77 -2.13 4.25
N LEU A 69 -1.89 -1.97 3.56
CA LEU A 69 -2.04 -2.43 2.17
C LEU A 69 -1.19 -1.60 1.20
N VAL A 70 -1.07 -0.30 1.41
CA VAL A 70 -0.18 0.58 0.64
C VAL A 70 1.29 0.21 0.87
N ASP A 71 1.68 -0.03 2.13
CA ASP A 71 3.02 -0.52 2.48
C ASP A 71 3.32 -1.85 1.78
N ARG A 72 2.44 -2.84 1.93
CA ARG A 72 2.56 -4.14 1.25
C ARG A 72 2.68 -4.00 -0.26
N TYR A 73 1.88 -3.14 -0.87
CA TYR A 73 1.88 -2.93 -2.32
C TYR A 73 3.26 -2.49 -2.81
N VAL A 74 3.84 -1.50 -2.16
CA VAL A 74 5.15 -0.96 -2.55
C VAL A 74 6.28 -1.92 -2.18
N THR A 75 6.25 -2.54 -1.00
CA THR A 75 7.31 -3.46 -0.55
C THR A 75 7.31 -4.77 -1.33
N CYS A 76 6.17 -5.25 -1.80
CA CYS A 76 6.12 -6.41 -2.72
C CYS A 76 6.80 -6.11 -4.06
N TRP A 77 6.70 -4.89 -4.58
CA TRP A 77 7.40 -4.46 -5.78
C TRP A 77 8.90 -4.23 -5.53
N ALA A 78 9.24 -3.58 -4.43
CA ALA A 78 10.60 -3.18 -4.10
C ALA A 78 11.48 -4.36 -3.64
N GLY A 79 10.88 -5.36 -3.01
CA GLY A 79 11.57 -6.55 -2.49
C GLY A 79 12.08 -6.39 -1.05
N PRO A 80 12.62 -7.48 -0.47
CA PRO A 80 12.88 -7.58 0.98
C PRO A 80 14.02 -6.68 1.51
N ALA A 81 14.92 -6.21 0.66
CA ALA A 81 15.99 -5.29 1.08
C ALA A 81 15.58 -3.81 1.01
N ALA A 82 14.34 -3.52 0.58
CA ALA A 82 13.82 -2.16 0.58
C ALA A 82 13.47 -1.70 2.00
N VAL A 83 13.71 -0.44 2.28
CA VAL A 83 13.34 0.18 3.55
C VAL A 83 12.35 1.30 3.30
N VAL A 84 11.14 1.18 3.85
CA VAL A 84 10.15 2.24 3.78
C VAL A 84 10.58 3.40 4.68
N LYS A 85 10.68 4.59 4.12
CA LYS A 85 11.09 5.81 4.83
C LYS A 85 9.90 6.69 5.22
N ALA A 86 8.87 6.74 4.38
CA ALA A 86 7.68 7.52 4.66
C ALA A 86 6.48 7.00 3.86
N ILE A 87 5.31 7.05 4.47
CA ILE A 87 4.02 6.83 3.82
C ILE A 87 3.14 8.03 4.19
N LYS A 88 2.63 8.73 3.19
CA LYS A 88 1.67 9.83 3.35
C LYS A 88 0.45 9.51 2.51
N ILE A 89 -0.68 9.28 3.16
CA ILE A 89 -1.93 8.93 2.49
C ILE A 89 -3.06 9.86 2.88
N ARG A 90 -4.03 9.98 1.97
CA ARG A 90 -5.33 10.61 2.20
C ARG A 90 -6.41 9.61 1.81
N LEU A 91 -7.40 9.42 2.68
CA LEU A 91 -8.58 8.59 2.40
C LEU A 91 -9.68 9.41 1.72
N GLY A 92 -10.44 8.72 0.86
CA GLY A 92 -11.63 9.22 0.18
C GLY A 92 -12.80 8.27 0.36
N ALA A 93 -13.27 7.65 -0.74
CA ALA A 93 -14.40 6.73 -0.72
C ALA A 93 -14.16 5.54 0.22
N PRO A 94 -15.12 5.15 1.07
CA PRO A 94 -14.96 4.02 1.97
C PRO A 94 -14.83 2.69 1.22
N ASN A 95 -14.07 1.76 1.78
CA ASN A 95 -13.97 0.37 1.33
C ASN A 95 -14.99 -0.48 2.08
N TYR A 96 -16.04 -0.90 1.40
CA TYR A 96 -17.10 -1.77 1.94
C TYR A 96 -16.89 -3.24 1.57
N PRO A 97 -17.45 -4.18 2.34
CA PRO A 97 -17.45 -5.60 1.99
C PRO A 97 -18.10 -5.86 0.62
N GLY A 98 -17.55 -6.80 -0.13
CA GLY A 98 -18.08 -7.24 -1.42
C GLY A 98 -17.52 -6.49 -2.63
N ASP A 99 -16.75 -5.44 -2.43
CA ASP A 99 -16.07 -4.69 -3.48
C ASP A 99 -14.62 -5.17 -3.69
N THR A 100 -13.93 -4.59 -4.62
CA THR A 100 -12.49 -4.80 -4.88
C THR A 100 -11.79 -3.45 -4.95
N MET A 101 -10.76 -3.27 -4.15
CA MET A 101 -9.86 -2.14 -4.29
C MET A 101 -8.71 -2.47 -5.24
N VAL A 102 -8.45 -1.60 -6.18
CA VAL A 102 -7.33 -1.72 -7.13
C VAL A 102 -6.29 -0.68 -6.79
N LEU A 103 -5.10 -1.12 -6.39
CA LEU A 103 -3.94 -0.28 -6.13
C LEU A 103 -3.07 -0.17 -7.40
N THR A 104 -2.70 1.06 -7.73
CA THR A 104 -1.75 1.41 -8.78
C THR A 104 -0.68 2.35 -8.23
N GLY A 105 0.48 2.38 -8.85
CA GLY A 105 1.59 3.23 -8.42
C GLY A 105 2.50 3.60 -9.57
N THR A 106 3.09 4.78 -9.47
CA THR A 106 4.04 5.30 -10.46
C THR A 106 5.23 5.91 -9.75
N VAL A 107 6.43 5.58 -10.19
CA VAL A 107 7.67 6.20 -9.70
C VAL A 107 7.70 7.65 -10.17
N THR A 108 7.69 8.60 -9.24
CA THR A 108 7.67 10.03 -9.55
C THR A 108 9.01 10.71 -9.41
N GLU A 109 9.88 10.19 -8.54
CA GLU A 109 11.17 10.81 -8.28
C GLU A 109 12.20 9.78 -7.80
N LYS A 110 13.44 10.02 -8.20
CA LYS A 110 14.63 9.32 -7.67
C LYS A 110 15.54 10.36 -7.02
N ARG A 111 15.98 10.08 -5.79
CA ARG A 111 16.83 10.97 -5.00
C ARG A 111 18.10 10.24 -4.58
N ASP A 112 19.14 10.98 -4.27
CA ASP A 112 20.40 10.44 -3.77
C ASP A 112 20.22 9.50 -2.57
N GLY A 113 21.14 8.56 -2.42
CA GLY A 113 21.11 7.56 -1.36
C GLY A 113 20.10 6.43 -1.59
N GLY A 114 19.72 6.18 -2.84
CA GLY A 114 18.82 5.08 -3.19
C GLY A 114 17.36 5.34 -2.92
N ARG A 115 16.94 6.58 -2.64
CA ARG A 115 15.55 6.94 -2.34
C ARG A 115 14.72 7.06 -3.61
N VAL A 116 13.55 6.44 -3.58
CA VAL A 116 12.57 6.47 -4.68
C VAL A 116 11.23 6.92 -4.10
N GLU A 117 10.60 7.90 -4.72
CA GLU A 117 9.25 8.31 -4.40
C GLU A 117 8.26 7.68 -5.37
N ILE A 118 7.18 7.14 -4.83
CA ILE A 118 6.13 6.46 -5.58
C ILE A 118 4.81 7.12 -5.24
N LYS A 119 4.12 7.63 -6.25
CA LYS A 119 2.74 8.08 -6.13
C LYS A 119 1.82 6.87 -6.20
N VAL A 120 0.97 6.69 -5.20
CA VAL A 120 0.04 5.56 -5.11
C VAL A 120 -1.41 6.02 -5.17
N ARG A 121 -2.27 5.17 -5.74
CA ARG A 121 -3.70 5.36 -5.79
C ARG A 121 -4.42 4.03 -5.63
N GLY A 122 -5.44 3.99 -4.77
CA GLY A 122 -6.36 2.86 -4.65
C GLY A 122 -7.76 3.30 -5.02
N VAL A 123 -8.46 2.52 -5.86
CA VAL A 123 -9.80 2.84 -6.37
C VAL A 123 -10.71 1.64 -6.14
N ASN A 124 -11.93 1.90 -5.69
CA ASN A 124 -13.02 0.93 -5.59
C ASN A 124 -14.19 1.35 -6.50
N ALA A 125 -15.31 0.63 -6.46
CA ALA A 125 -16.48 0.91 -7.30
C ALA A 125 -17.11 2.30 -7.03
N ILE A 126 -16.91 2.87 -5.84
CA ILE A 126 -17.43 4.20 -5.47
C ILE A 126 -16.54 5.31 -6.01
N GLY A 127 -15.21 5.08 -6.01
CA GLY A 127 -14.23 6.06 -6.45
C GLY A 127 -12.86 5.90 -5.78
N PRO A 128 -12.04 6.97 -5.76
CA PRO A 128 -10.74 6.93 -5.10
C PRO A 128 -10.89 6.72 -3.59
N HIS A 129 -10.40 5.57 -3.11
CA HIS A 129 -10.35 5.24 -1.68
C HIS A 129 -9.12 5.85 -1.02
N VAL A 130 -7.97 5.75 -1.66
CA VAL A 130 -6.70 6.23 -1.14
C VAL A 130 -5.86 6.87 -2.23
N THR A 131 -5.22 7.97 -1.89
CA THR A 131 -4.17 8.61 -2.69
C THR A 131 -3.02 8.99 -1.79
N GLY A 132 -1.81 8.98 -2.30
CA GLY A 132 -0.67 9.38 -1.49
C GLY A 132 0.68 9.14 -2.15
N THR A 133 1.71 9.22 -1.34
CA THR A 133 3.10 8.98 -1.73
C THR A 133 3.79 8.06 -0.74
N VAL A 134 4.65 7.22 -1.26
CA VAL A 134 5.54 6.35 -0.47
C VAL A 134 6.97 6.63 -0.87
N VAL A 135 7.84 6.82 0.11
CA VAL A 135 9.28 6.92 -0.10
C VAL A 135 9.93 5.64 0.40
N VAL A 136 10.61 4.94 -0.50
CA VAL A 136 11.39 3.74 -0.18
C VAL A 136 12.87 3.98 -0.47
N GLN A 137 13.72 3.34 0.28
CA GLN A 137 15.14 3.26 -0.01
C GLN A 137 15.45 1.88 -0.57
N LEU A 138 15.99 1.84 -1.77
CA LEU A 138 16.42 0.63 -2.45
C LEU A 138 17.93 0.42 -2.29
N PRO A 139 18.42 -0.83 -2.39
CA PRO A 139 19.85 -1.11 -2.41
C PRO A 139 20.55 -0.34 -3.53
N VAL A 140 21.61 0.35 -3.17
CA VAL A 140 22.56 0.94 -4.14
C VAL A 140 23.68 -0.07 -4.30
N VAL A 141 23.78 -0.67 -5.48
CA VAL A 141 24.92 -1.56 -5.80
C VAL A 141 26.16 -0.67 -5.89
N GLN A 142 27.06 -0.76 -4.93
CA GLN A 142 28.40 -0.23 -5.10
C GLN A 142 29.10 -1.13 -6.11
N LEU A 143 29.38 -0.61 -7.29
CA LEU A 143 30.38 -1.23 -8.16
C LEU A 143 31.69 -1.16 -7.38
N GLU A 144 32.13 -2.29 -6.81
CA GLU A 144 33.50 -2.39 -6.30
C GLU A 144 34.40 -1.99 -7.45
N GLY A 145 35.09 -0.86 -7.28
CA GLY A 145 36.06 -0.38 -8.24
C GLY A 145 37.08 -1.49 -8.43
N SER A 146 37.23 -1.95 -9.67
CA SER A 146 38.33 -2.78 -10.06
C SER A 146 39.61 -2.00 -9.74
N GLY A 147 40.15 -2.31 -8.57
CA GLY A 147 41.49 -1.86 -8.22
C GLY A 147 42.46 -2.44 -9.25
N ALA A 148 43.13 -1.55 -9.95
CA ALA A 148 44.26 -1.87 -10.79
C ALA A 148 45.47 -2.31 -9.95
#